data_75724a2bf1e40b9a30adf0ca24857478
#
_entry.id   75724a2bf1e40b9a30adf0ca24857478
#
_cell.length_a   1.000
_cell.length_b   1.000
_cell.length_c   1.000
_cell.angle_alpha   90.00
_cell.angle_beta   90.00
_cell.angle_gamma   90.00
#
_symmetry.space_group_name_H-M   'P 1'
#
loop_
_entity.id
_entity.type
_entity.pdbx_description
1 polymer ?
#
loop_
_entity_poly.entity_id
_entity_poly.type
_entity_poly.pdbx_seq_one_letter_code
_entity_poly.pdbx_strand_id
1 'polypeptide(L)'
;MLPVRTGVDSPAPSLLGGAVSRLVERVEELAQATAADQEAIRARLEILARSVRKILDGGDPSVVGKSFVASQNDIRLIRALRTELLRDVPPTAEAEALAALRAVETLHRVATQEDPEDLRTLLSQPDAFELLVEVAHDLRSPLTSILFLSETLRGKHSGDLNDLQRSQLGLIYSAALGLVSITSDVMDLARHEQWWVDQGAEAYSVQDLLQGVEEMVRPMAEEKRIDLILSPPHYDRAYGHPIALSRVLLNLTTNAIKFTDKGFVELGAKRNGRRRMEYFVRDTGRGIPPELQGELFRPMKKRQNREGQFFSGSGLGLSIARRILRSLGSDLLLESAPEWGTRFYFMVDVPPLG
;
A
#
# COMPACT_ATOMS: atom_id res chain seq x y z
N MET A 1 14.87 14.21 67.07
CA MET A 1 15.44 13.06 66.38
C MET A 1 14.31 12.35 65.65
N LEU A 2 14.10 12.70 64.40
CA LEU A 2 13.08 12.09 63.52
C LEU A 2 13.82 11.17 62.55
N PRO A 3 13.32 9.96 62.24
CA PRO A 3 14.00 9.06 61.35
C PRO A 3 13.79 9.46 59.87
N VAL A 4 14.89 9.51 59.15
CA VAL A 4 14.95 9.71 57.72
C VAL A 4 14.36 8.47 57.05
N ARG A 5 13.24 8.63 56.34
CA ARG A 5 12.71 7.63 55.42
C ARG A 5 13.54 7.69 54.15
N THR A 6 14.40 6.72 53.97
CA THR A 6 15.00 6.41 52.66
C THR A 6 14.00 5.54 51.88
N GLY A 7 13.07 6.23 51.17
CA GLY A 7 12.28 5.60 50.13
C GLY A 7 13.06 5.66 48.84
N VAL A 8 13.70 4.55 48.46
CA VAL A 8 14.19 4.35 47.08
C VAL A 8 12.97 4.04 46.25
N ASP A 9 12.45 5.07 45.56
CA ASP A 9 11.49 4.89 44.49
C ASP A 9 12.18 4.09 43.39
N SER A 10 11.82 2.81 43.28
CA SER A 10 12.11 2.01 42.10
C SER A 10 11.36 2.64 40.93
N PRO A 11 12.00 3.05 39.85
CA PRO A 11 11.29 3.59 38.70
C PRO A 11 10.31 2.53 38.20
N ALA A 12 9.07 2.92 37.93
CA ALA A 12 8.07 2.06 37.32
C ALA A 12 8.69 1.36 36.08
N PRO A 13 8.40 0.06 35.88
CA PRO A 13 8.99 -0.67 34.76
C PRO A 13 8.60 0.04 33.47
N SER A 14 9.58 0.41 32.64
CA SER A 14 9.32 1.00 31.34
C SER A 14 8.45 0.05 30.51
N LEU A 15 7.61 0.57 29.64
CA LEU A 15 6.70 -0.20 28.79
C LEU A 15 7.44 -1.32 28.03
N LEU A 16 8.65 -1.03 27.56
CA LEU A 16 9.54 -2.01 26.94
C LEU A 16 9.95 -3.12 27.91
N GLY A 17 10.29 -2.79 29.16
CA GLY A 17 10.64 -3.76 30.19
C GLY A 17 9.46 -4.67 30.53
N GLY A 18 8.27 -4.13 30.66
CA GLY A 18 7.04 -4.89 30.88
C GLY A 18 6.71 -5.85 29.72
N ALA A 19 6.84 -5.40 28.49
CA ALA A 19 6.62 -6.25 27.30
C ALA A 19 7.65 -7.39 27.22
N VAL A 20 8.90 -7.14 27.53
CA VAL A 20 9.95 -8.18 27.57
C VAL A 20 9.66 -9.20 28.66
N SER A 21 9.26 -8.77 29.86
CA SER A 21 8.93 -9.69 30.97
C SER A 21 7.76 -10.60 30.61
N ARG A 22 6.67 -10.06 30.07
CA ARG A 22 5.52 -10.86 29.61
C ARG A 22 5.90 -11.84 28.50
N LEU A 23 6.79 -11.43 27.60
CA LEU A 23 7.24 -12.30 26.53
C LEU A 23 8.09 -13.47 27.07
N VAL A 24 8.96 -13.22 28.06
CA VAL A 24 9.74 -14.25 28.74
C VAL A 24 8.82 -15.26 29.41
N GLU A 25 7.85 -14.80 30.23
CA GLU A 25 6.86 -15.67 30.90
C GLU A 25 6.09 -16.53 29.89
N ARG A 26 5.63 -15.92 28.79
CA ARG A 26 4.86 -16.63 27.77
C ARG A 26 5.69 -17.67 26.99
N VAL A 27 6.97 -17.41 26.78
CA VAL A 27 7.90 -18.37 26.17
C VAL A 27 8.13 -19.55 27.10
N GLU A 28 8.25 -19.30 28.40
CA GLU A 28 8.38 -20.35 29.43
C GLU A 28 7.13 -21.23 29.50
N GLU A 29 5.92 -20.65 29.33
CA GLU A 29 4.66 -21.39 29.32
C GLU A 29 4.42 -22.22 28.04
N LEU A 30 4.80 -21.68 26.87
CA LEU A 30 4.50 -22.26 25.56
C LEU A 30 5.57 -23.25 25.07
N ALA A 31 6.78 -23.14 25.57
CA ALA A 31 7.86 -24.03 25.15
C ALA A 31 7.90 -25.30 26.04
N GLN A 32 7.61 -26.42 25.43
CA GLN A 32 8.15 -27.75 25.91
C GLN A 32 9.68 -27.79 25.70
N ALA A 33 10.35 -26.63 25.78
CA ALA A 33 11.77 -26.45 25.53
C ALA A 33 12.59 -26.83 26.74
N THR A 34 13.78 -27.34 26.51
CA THR A 34 14.73 -27.66 27.61
C THR A 34 15.11 -26.36 28.36
N ALA A 35 15.52 -26.48 29.62
CA ALA A 35 15.99 -25.33 30.42
C ALA A 35 17.09 -24.54 29.71
N ALA A 36 17.96 -25.18 28.93
CA ALA A 36 19.00 -24.54 28.13
C ALA A 36 18.44 -23.68 26.99
N ASP A 37 17.34 -24.14 26.35
CA ASP A 37 16.69 -23.34 25.28
C ASP A 37 15.99 -22.11 25.85
N GLN A 38 15.38 -22.21 27.03
CA GLN A 38 14.74 -21.09 27.73
C GLN A 38 15.77 -20.03 28.11
N GLU A 39 16.93 -20.44 28.63
CA GLU A 39 18.02 -19.51 28.99
C GLU A 39 18.59 -18.81 27.75
N ALA A 40 18.75 -19.52 26.64
CA ALA A 40 19.20 -18.97 25.37
C ALA A 40 18.19 -17.92 24.80
N ILE A 41 16.89 -18.20 24.88
CA ILE A 41 15.83 -17.26 24.44
C ILE A 41 15.81 -16.02 25.33
N ARG A 42 15.90 -16.19 26.65
CA ARG A 42 15.97 -15.08 27.62
C ARG A 42 17.15 -14.16 27.34
N ALA A 43 18.35 -14.72 27.19
CA ALA A 43 19.56 -13.95 26.86
C ALA A 43 19.39 -13.16 25.55
N ARG A 44 18.75 -13.76 24.55
CA ARG A 44 18.48 -13.13 23.25
C ARG A 44 17.48 -11.97 23.36
N LEU A 45 16.42 -12.13 24.15
CA LEU A 45 15.43 -11.06 24.42
C LEU A 45 16.05 -9.88 25.17
N GLU A 46 16.98 -10.13 26.10
CA GLU A 46 17.71 -9.06 26.80
C GLU A 46 18.64 -8.28 25.87
N ILE A 47 19.28 -8.94 24.90
CA ILE A 47 20.10 -8.28 23.88
C ILE A 47 19.19 -7.43 22.99
N LEU A 48 18.05 -7.96 22.57
CA LEU A 48 17.04 -7.24 21.78
C LEU A 48 16.54 -5.99 22.51
N ALA A 49 16.14 -6.13 23.78
CA ALA A 49 15.66 -5.02 24.61
C ALA A 49 16.72 -3.93 24.80
N ARG A 50 17.98 -4.31 25.03
CA ARG A 50 19.11 -3.36 25.10
C ARG A 50 19.35 -2.63 23.79
N SER A 51 19.22 -3.31 22.66
CA SER A 51 19.37 -2.70 21.34
C SER A 51 18.25 -1.70 21.04
N VAL A 52 17.01 -2.04 21.37
CA VAL A 52 15.85 -1.13 21.25
C VAL A 52 16.03 0.09 22.15
N ARG A 53 16.42 -0.11 23.41
CA ARG A 53 16.67 0.99 24.35
C ARG A 53 17.76 1.93 23.85
N LYS A 54 18.85 1.40 23.31
CA LYS A 54 19.94 2.19 22.76
C LYS A 54 19.50 3.07 21.58
N ILE A 55 18.56 2.59 20.76
CA ILE A 55 17.94 3.38 19.68
C ILE A 55 17.03 4.47 20.28
N LEU A 56 16.25 4.16 21.30
CA LEU A 56 15.41 5.13 22.01
C LEU A 56 16.21 6.26 22.63
N ASP A 57 17.41 5.95 23.14
CA ASP A 57 18.34 6.91 23.74
C ASP A 57 19.14 7.72 22.68
N GLY A 58 18.77 7.62 21.40
CA GLY A 58 19.39 8.38 20.30
C GLY A 58 20.64 7.74 19.70
N GLY A 59 20.91 6.46 19.97
CA GLY A 59 22.01 5.71 19.33
C GLY A 59 21.76 5.50 17.84
N ASP A 60 22.86 5.51 17.05
CA ASP A 60 22.80 5.26 15.61
C ASP A 60 22.29 3.83 15.32
N PRO A 61 21.12 3.68 14.69
CA PRO A 61 20.53 2.37 14.39
C PRO A 61 21.44 1.48 13.55
N SER A 62 22.25 2.05 12.65
CA SER A 62 23.15 1.30 11.77
C SER A 62 24.29 0.63 12.55
N VAL A 63 24.77 1.28 13.61
CA VAL A 63 25.80 0.73 14.51
C VAL A 63 25.19 -0.33 15.43
N VAL A 64 24.00 -0.07 15.95
CA VAL A 64 23.28 -1.02 16.83
C VAL A 64 22.89 -2.28 16.05
N GLY A 65 22.42 -2.16 14.82
CA GLY A 65 22.06 -3.28 13.97
C GLY A 65 23.23 -4.16 13.56
N LYS A 66 24.40 -3.57 13.29
CA LYS A 66 25.62 -4.35 12.98
C LYS A 66 26.10 -5.21 14.16
N SER A 67 25.83 -4.80 15.39
CA SER A 67 26.12 -5.59 16.59
C SER A 67 25.07 -6.68 16.88
N PHE A 68 23.94 -6.63 16.18
CA PHE A 68 22.84 -7.57 16.30
C PHE A 68 22.67 -8.34 14.98
N VAL A 69 23.36 -9.47 14.85
CA VAL A 69 23.20 -10.35 13.69
C VAL A 69 21.89 -11.13 13.87
N ALA A 70 20.87 -10.79 13.09
CA ALA A 70 19.57 -11.43 13.18
C ALA A 70 19.59 -12.84 12.61
N SER A 71 19.30 -13.82 13.47
CA SER A 71 18.92 -15.16 13.04
C SER A 71 17.42 -15.20 12.74
N GLN A 72 16.94 -16.26 12.09
CA GLN A 72 15.48 -16.48 11.90
C GLN A 72 14.70 -16.46 13.23
N ASN A 73 15.32 -16.95 14.31
CA ASN A 73 14.72 -16.91 15.64
C ASN A 73 14.65 -15.48 16.20
N ASP A 74 15.63 -14.64 15.91
CA ASP A 74 15.63 -13.24 16.33
C ASP A 74 14.50 -12.46 15.63
N ILE A 75 14.23 -12.73 14.37
CA ILE A 75 13.11 -12.12 13.62
C ILE A 75 11.78 -12.50 14.27
N ARG A 76 11.62 -13.78 14.69
CA ARG A 76 10.43 -14.22 15.43
C ARG A 76 10.30 -13.51 16.78
N LEU A 77 11.39 -13.31 17.50
CA LEU A 77 11.39 -12.60 18.79
C LEU A 77 11.06 -11.10 18.60
N ILE A 78 11.57 -10.46 17.57
CA ILE A 78 11.23 -9.06 17.22
C ILE A 78 9.72 -8.93 16.95
N ARG A 79 9.13 -9.85 16.18
CA ARG A 79 7.69 -9.86 15.90
C ARG A 79 6.87 -10.09 17.17
N ALA A 80 7.28 -11.02 18.03
CA ALA A 80 6.64 -11.29 19.30
C ALA A 80 6.70 -10.07 20.24
N LEU A 81 7.85 -9.39 20.33
CA LEU A 81 8.03 -8.16 21.11
C LEU A 81 7.12 -7.03 20.61
N ARG A 82 6.99 -6.87 19.30
CA ARG A 82 6.07 -5.90 18.70
C ARG A 82 4.62 -6.17 19.12
N THR A 83 4.20 -7.42 19.12
CA THR A 83 2.84 -7.81 19.54
C THR A 83 2.61 -7.52 21.02
N GLU A 84 3.56 -7.82 21.89
CA GLU A 84 3.45 -7.54 23.33
C GLU A 84 3.52 -6.05 23.68
N LEU A 85 4.25 -5.24 22.89
CA LEU A 85 4.26 -3.77 23.06
C LEU A 85 2.91 -3.13 22.76
N LEU A 86 2.10 -3.74 21.88
CA LEU A 86 0.75 -3.25 21.53
C LEU A 86 -0.33 -3.76 22.50
N ARG A 87 0.01 -4.69 23.38
CA ARG A 87 -0.94 -5.31 24.30
C ARG A 87 -1.12 -4.43 25.53
N ASP A 88 -2.37 -4.10 25.82
CA ASP A 88 -2.78 -3.37 27.04
C ASP A 88 -2.03 -2.06 27.28
N VAL A 89 -1.80 -1.25 26.23
CA VAL A 89 -1.16 0.07 26.34
C VAL A 89 -2.14 1.04 27.04
N PRO A 90 -1.80 1.56 28.21
CA PRO A 90 -2.64 2.55 28.87
C PRO A 90 -2.60 3.88 28.10
N PRO A 91 -3.68 4.67 28.08
CA PRO A 91 -3.73 5.95 27.35
C PRO A 91 -2.60 6.93 27.70
N THR A 92 -2.07 6.84 28.92
CA THR A 92 -0.96 7.67 29.41
C THR A 92 0.41 7.29 28.83
N ALA A 93 0.54 6.12 28.21
CA ALA A 93 1.80 5.57 27.71
C ALA A 93 1.82 5.38 26.16
N GLU A 94 0.83 5.95 25.46
CA GLU A 94 0.75 5.82 23.98
C GLU A 94 2.00 6.36 23.26
N ALA A 95 2.54 7.50 23.72
CA ALA A 95 3.74 8.10 23.13
C ALA A 95 4.98 7.22 23.33
N GLU A 96 5.12 6.60 24.52
CA GLU A 96 6.21 5.67 24.83
C GLU A 96 6.08 4.38 24.00
N ALA A 97 4.86 3.84 23.88
CA ALA A 97 4.58 2.67 23.04
C ALA A 97 4.93 2.92 21.57
N LEU A 98 4.53 4.08 21.05
CA LEU A 98 4.83 4.46 19.67
C LEU A 98 6.34 4.63 19.42
N ALA A 99 7.06 5.23 20.37
CA ALA A 99 8.51 5.36 20.31
C ALA A 99 9.20 3.98 20.34
N ALA A 100 8.80 3.10 21.26
CA ALA A 100 9.31 1.74 21.35
C ALA A 100 9.05 0.92 20.09
N LEU A 101 7.83 1.02 19.51
CA LEU A 101 7.49 0.37 18.25
C LEU A 101 8.34 0.86 17.08
N ARG A 102 8.59 2.17 16.98
CA ARG A 102 9.48 2.74 15.96
C ARG A 102 10.91 2.25 16.11
N ALA A 103 11.40 2.13 17.33
CA ALA A 103 12.75 1.61 17.60
C ALA A 103 12.86 0.13 17.24
N VAL A 104 11.86 -0.70 17.58
CA VAL A 104 11.76 -2.12 17.22
C VAL A 104 11.72 -2.28 15.69
N GLU A 105 10.91 -1.49 14.99
CA GLU A 105 10.81 -1.52 13.53
C GLU A 105 12.12 -1.09 12.85
N THR A 106 12.79 -0.08 13.42
CA THR A 106 14.09 0.38 12.92
C THR A 106 15.15 -0.70 13.11
N LEU A 107 15.18 -1.35 14.27
CA LEU A 107 16.09 -2.46 14.54
C LEU A 107 15.81 -3.66 13.62
N HIS A 108 14.53 -4.00 13.41
CA HIS A 108 14.12 -5.04 12.47
C HIS A 108 14.68 -4.79 11.07
N ARG A 109 14.48 -3.56 10.55
CA ARG A 109 14.97 -3.17 9.22
C ARG A 109 16.48 -3.26 9.08
N VAL A 110 17.22 -2.81 10.09
CA VAL A 110 18.69 -2.84 10.06
C VAL A 110 19.24 -4.24 10.31
N ALA A 111 18.57 -5.03 11.15
CA ALA A 111 18.97 -6.40 11.48
C ALA A 111 18.67 -7.40 10.34
N THR A 112 17.62 -7.16 9.57
CA THR A 112 17.28 -7.97 8.39
C THR A 112 18.09 -7.57 7.16
N GLN A 113 18.90 -6.50 7.24
CA GLN A 113 19.59 -5.94 6.07
C GLN A 113 18.63 -5.79 4.87
N GLU A 114 17.40 -5.35 5.12
CA GLU A 114 16.43 -5.06 4.07
C GLU A 114 16.94 -3.86 3.23
N ASP A 115 18.01 -4.08 2.49
CA ASP A 115 18.32 -3.30 1.32
C ASP A 115 17.19 -3.57 0.30
N PRO A 116 16.71 -2.57 -0.41
CA PRO A 116 15.71 -2.76 -1.48
C PRO A 116 16.14 -3.77 -2.57
N GLU A 117 17.42 -4.11 -2.63
CA GLU A 117 17.95 -5.16 -3.50
C GLU A 117 17.66 -6.57 -2.99
N ASP A 118 17.56 -6.79 -1.67
CA ASP A 118 17.25 -8.12 -1.11
C ASP A 118 15.79 -8.52 -1.34
N LEU A 119 14.88 -7.56 -1.39
CA LEU A 119 13.48 -7.85 -1.78
C LEU A 119 13.41 -8.38 -3.22
N ARG A 120 14.27 -7.91 -4.11
CA ARG A 120 14.39 -8.44 -5.48
C ARG A 120 14.95 -9.85 -5.50
N THR A 121 15.89 -10.15 -4.63
CA THR A 121 16.51 -11.47 -4.50
C THR A 121 15.55 -12.46 -3.83
N LEU A 122 14.78 -12.02 -2.83
CA LEU A 122 13.70 -12.79 -2.22
C LEU A 122 12.55 -13.04 -3.22
N LEU A 123 12.18 -12.04 -4.00
CA LEU A 123 11.16 -12.15 -5.05
C LEU A 123 11.62 -12.96 -6.29
N SER A 124 12.92 -13.19 -6.43
CA SER A 124 13.47 -14.06 -7.48
C SER A 124 13.48 -15.55 -7.08
N GLN A 125 13.15 -15.88 -5.84
CA GLN A 125 12.89 -17.26 -5.43
C GLN A 125 11.43 -17.61 -5.82
N PRO A 126 11.21 -18.67 -6.59
CA PRO A 126 9.86 -19.05 -7.05
C PRO A 126 8.87 -19.17 -5.89
N ASP A 127 9.29 -19.79 -4.78
CA ASP A 127 8.45 -20.06 -3.61
C ASP A 127 8.01 -18.77 -2.87
N ALA A 128 8.87 -17.76 -2.79
CA ALA A 128 8.54 -16.50 -2.12
C ALA A 128 7.54 -15.67 -2.92
N PHE A 129 7.62 -15.75 -4.23
CA PHE A 129 6.70 -15.06 -5.12
C PHE A 129 5.31 -15.71 -5.12
N GLU A 130 5.24 -17.05 -5.12
CA GLU A 130 3.99 -17.78 -4.98
C GLU A 130 3.29 -17.47 -3.66
N LEU A 131 4.05 -17.43 -2.56
CA LEU A 131 3.52 -17.05 -1.24
C LEU A 131 2.95 -15.61 -1.24
N LEU A 132 3.62 -14.66 -1.90
CA LEU A 132 3.11 -13.29 -2.01
C LEU A 132 1.80 -13.22 -2.80
N VAL A 133 1.67 -14.02 -3.84
CA VAL A 133 0.45 -14.12 -4.65
C VAL A 133 -0.69 -14.73 -3.81
N GLU A 134 -0.41 -15.78 -3.04
CA GLU A 134 -1.38 -16.42 -2.15
C GLU A 134 -1.86 -15.43 -1.08
N VAL A 135 -0.94 -14.76 -0.38
CA VAL A 135 -1.29 -13.73 0.62
C VAL A 135 -2.07 -12.57 -0.01
N ALA A 136 -1.67 -12.12 -1.21
CA ALA A 136 -2.40 -11.07 -1.91
C ALA A 136 -3.83 -11.51 -2.30
N HIS A 137 -3.99 -12.77 -2.69
CA HIS A 137 -5.30 -13.37 -2.97
C HIS A 137 -6.17 -13.40 -1.70
N ASP A 138 -5.62 -13.86 -0.59
CA ASP A 138 -6.36 -14.00 0.68
C ASP A 138 -6.73 -12.64 1.30
N LEU A 139 -5.91 -11.62 1.08
CA LEU A 139 -6.22 -10.25 1.51
C LEU A 139 -7.33 -9.60 0.67
N ARG A 140 -7.55 -10.01 -0.57
CA ARG A 140 -8.56 -9.43 -1.45
C ARG A 140 -9.98 -9.58 -0.88
N SER A 141 -10.33 -10.75 -0.38
CA SER A 141 -11.68 -11.05 0.13
C SER A 141 -12.07 -10.13 1.32
N PRO A 142 -11.29 -10.03 2.42
CA PRO A 142 -11.63 -9.14 3.53
C PRO A 142 -11.62 -7.66 3.11
N LEU A 143 -10.72 -7.25 2.21
CA LEU A 143 -10.70 -5.87 1.71
C LEU A 143 -11.91 -5.52 0.87
N THR A 144 -12.39 -6.44 0.03
CA THR A 144 -13.63 -6.29 -0.73
C THR A 144 -14.83 -6.16 0.21
N SER A 145 -14.86 -6.94 1.31
CA SER A 145 -15.90 -6.82 2.33
C SER A 145 -15.88 -5.46 3.02
N ILE A 146 -14.69 -4.92 3.33
CA ILE A 146 -14.54 -3.58 3.92
C ILE A 146 -15.04 -2.50 2.95
N LEU A 147 -14.69 -2.60 1.66
CA LEU A 147 -15.19 -1.68 0.63
C LEU A 147 -16.72 -1.71 0.55
N PHE A 148 -17.30 -2.91 0.43
CA PHE A 148 -18.75 -3.09 0.35
C PHE A 148 -19.48 -2.54 1.58
N LEU A 149 -18.99 -2.85 2.79
CA LEU A 149 -19.59 -2.35 4.04
C LEU A 149 -19.46 -0.82 4.16
N SER A 150 -18.32 -0.26 3.78
CA SER A 150 -18.11 1.19 3.80
C SER A 150 -19.03 1.90 2.82
N GLU A 151 -19.24 1.34 1.65
CA GLU A 151 -20.15 1.86 0.62
C GLU A 151 -21.62 1.74 1.06
N THR A 152 -22.02 0.58 1.59
CA THR A 152 -23.37 0.33 2.11
C THR A 152 -23.71 1.30 3.25
N LEU A 153 -22.77 1.56 4.15
CA LEU A 153 -22.94 2.52 5.25
C LEU A 153 -23.01 3.97 4.77
N ARG A 154 -22.29 4.33 3.68
CA ARG A 154 -22.36 5.65 3.03
C ARG A 154 -23.65 5.84 2.25
N GLY A 155 -24.16 4.78 1.67
CA GLY A 155 -25.51 4.74 1.07
C GLY A 155 -26.56 4.85 2.16
N LYS A 156 -27.61 5.63 1.96
CA LYS A 156 -28.68 5.92 2.97
C LYS A 156 -29.43 4.68 3.48
N HIS A 157 -28.97 3.47 3.17
CA HIS A 157 -29.63 2.21 3.56
C HIS A 157 -29.49 1.88 5.07
N SER A 158 -28.53 2.49 5.77
CA SER A 158 -28.24 2.22 7.20
C SER A 158 -28.55 3.40 8.13
N GLY A 159 -29.27 4.42 7.62
CA GLY A 159 -29.61 5.64 8.35
C GLY A 159 -28.75 6.83 7.91
N ASP A 160 -29.06 8.02 8.47
CA ASP A 160 -28.32 9.25 8.15
C ASP A 160 -26.99 9.30 8.89
N LEU A 161 -25.92 9.60 8.16
CA LEU A 161 -24.58 9.82 8.69
C LEU A 161 -24.36 11.30 8.96
N ASN A 162 -23.73 11.63 10.09
CA ASN A 162 -23.17 12.96 10.28
C ASN A 162 -21.91 13.17 9.42
N ASP A 163 -21.47 14.43 9.29
CA ASP A 163 -20.34 14.79 8.43
C ASP A 163 -19.03 14.10 8.84
N LEU A 164 -18.80 13.93 10.15
CA LEU A 164 -17.63 13.23 10.67
C LEU A 164 -17.64 11.75 10.28
N GLN A 165 -18.77 11.07 10.47
CA GLN A 165 -18.93 9.66 10.08
C GLN A 165 -18.77 9.46 8.58
N ARG A 166 -19.32 10.37 7.77
CA ARG A 166 -19.15 10.35 6.31
C ARG A 166 -17.70 10.49 5.89
N SER A 167 -16.97 11.41 6.54
CA SER A 167 -15.53 11.58 6.29
C SER A 167 -14.72 10.35 6.72
N GLN A 168 -15.01 9.79 7.90
CA GLN A 168 -14.32 8.59 8.39
C GLN A 168 -14.54 7.37 7.46
N LEU A 169 -15.77 7.15 7.00
CA LEU A 169 -16.09 6.08 6.04
C LEU A 169 -15.41 6.33 4.69
N GLY A 170 -15.28 7.57 4.25
CA GLY A 170 -14.49 7.95 3.07
C GLY A 170 -13.02 7.54 3.21
N LEU A 171 -12.41 7.83 4.36
CA LEU A 171 -11.02 7.43 4.65
C LEU A 171 -10.86 5.91 4.68
N ILE A 172 -11.78 5.18 5.32
CA ILE A 172 -11.77 3.71 5.38
C ILE A 172 -11.87 3.13 3.97
N TYR A 173 -12.81 3.62 3.16
CA TYR A 173 -12.98 3.19 1.78
C TYR A 173 -11.72 3.43 0.95
N SER A 174 -11.17 4.62 1.02
CA SER A 174 -9.97 5.01 0.28
C SER A 174 -8.74 4.18 0.69
N ALA A 175 -8.58 3.89 1.98
CA ALA A 175 -7.50 3.03 2.48
C ALA A 175 -7.68 1.57 2.00
N ALA A 176 -8.89 1.03 2.06
CA ALA A 176 -9.20 -0.32 1.58
C ALA A 176 -8.98 -0.44 0.06
N LEU A 177 -9.43 0.55 -0.72
CA LEU A 177 -9.21 0.57 -2.17
C LEU A 177 -7.72 0.64 -2.52
N GLY A 178 -6.95 1.42 -1.76
CA GLY A 178 -5.49 1.46 -1.89
C GLY A 178 -4.84 0.09 -1.65
N LEU A 179 -5.28 -0.65 -0.62
CA LEU A 179 -4.78 -2.00 -0.34
C LEU A 179 -5.22 -3.00 -1.41
N VAL A 180 -6.46 -2.94 -1.90
CA VAL A 180 -6.93 -3.75 -3.03
C VAL A 180 -6.09 -3.47 -4.28
N SER A 181 -5.73 -2.22 -4.53
CA SER A 181 -4.84 -1.87 -5.64
C SER A 181 -3.47 -2.53 -5.49
N ILE A 182 -2.85 -2.46 -4.30
CA ILE A 182 -1.53 -3.06 -4.02
C ILE A 182 -1.58 -4.59 -4.17
N THR A 183 -2.59 -5.26 -3.60
CA THR A 183 -2.75 -6.72 -3.74
C THR A 183 -2.95 -7.12 -5.19
N SER A 184 -3.74 -6.34 -5.95
CA SER A 184 -3.93 -6.55 -7.37
C SER A 184 -2.64 -6.32 -8.16
N ASP A 185 -1.83 -5.29 -7.82
CA ASP A 185 -0.53 -5.04 -8.44
C ASP A 185 0.43 -6.23 -8.26
N VAL A 186 0.46 -6.83 -7.06
CA VAL A 186 1.27 -8.04 -6.78
C VAL A 186 0.82 -9.22 -7.66
N MET A 187 -0.49 -9.44 -7.74
CA MET A 187 -1.04 -10.50 -8.60
C MET A 187 -0.78 -10.26 -10.09
N ASP A 188 -0.87 -9.00 -10.54
CA ASP A 188 -0.62 -8.64 -11.93
C ASP A 188 0.86 -8.79 -12.32
N LEU A 189 1.78 -8.62 -11.36
CA LEU A 189 3.19 -8.93 -11.56
C LEU A 189 3.43 -10.44 -11.75
N ALA A 190 2.63 -11.28 -11.08
CA ALA A 190 2.70 -12.73 -11.19
C ALA A 190 2.18 -13.28 -12.52
N ARG A 191 1.26 -12.55 -13.13
CA ARG A 191 0.67 -12.96 -14.39
C ARG A 191 1.65 -12.80 -15.53
N HIS A 192 1.68 -13.78 -16.46
CA HIS A 192 2.41 -13.59 -17.71
C HIS A 192 1.73 -12.51 -18.57
N GLU A 193 2.49 -11.87 -19.42
CA GLU A 193 1.96 -10.79 -20.27
C GLU A 193 0.78 -11.25 -21.14
N GLN A 194 0.82 -12.51 -21.60
CA GLN A 194 -0.22 -13.10 -22.42
C GLN A 194 -1.58 -13.27 -21.69
N TRP A 195 -1.57 -13.33 -20.36
CA TRP A 195 -2.80 -13.53 -19.57
C TRP A 195 -3.91 -12.53 -19.90
N TRP A 196 -3.55 -11.27 -20.16
CA TRP A 196 -4.52 -10.23 -20.48
C TRP A 196 -5.18 -10.42 -21.85
N VAL A 197 -4.48 -11.02 -22.79
CA VAL A 197 -4.99 -11.38 -24.11
C VAL A 197 -5.79 -12.67 -24.05
N ASP A 198 -5.38 -13.64 -23.23
CA ASP A 198 -6.01 -14.93 -23.03
C ASP A 198 -7.42 -14.84 -22.42
N GLN A 199 -7.74 -13.71 -21.72
CA GLN A 199 -9.09 -13.45 -21.24
C GLN A 199 -10.14 -13.33 -22.37
N GLY A 200 -9.69 -13.26 -23.61
CA GLY A 200 -10.52 -13.12 -24.80
C GLY A 200 -10.95 -11.69 -25.06
N ALA A 201 -11.16 -11.41 -26.33
CA ALA A 201 -11.74 -10.15 -26.77
C ALA A 201 -13.25 -10.30 -26.87
N GLU A 202 -13.99 -9.28 -26.42
CA GLU A 202 -15.44 -9.26 -26.45
C GLU A 202 -15.99 -7.90 -26.88
N ALA A 203 -17.28 -7.87 -27.26
CA ALA A 203 -17.97 -6.62 -27.51
C ALA A 203 -18.36 -5.96 -26.19
N TYR A 204 -18.07 -4.67 -26.02
CA TYR A 204 -18.35 -3.92 -24.80
C TYR A 204 -18.81 -2.50 -25.10
N SER A 205 -19.51 -1.89 -24.14
CA SER A 205 -19.83 -0.47 -24.11
C SER A 205 -18.63 0.29 -23.54
N VAL A 206 -18.12 1.26 -24.28
CA VAL A 206 -17.04 2.15 -23.80
C VAL A 206 -17.55 3.04 -22.67
N GLN A 207 -18.81 3.48 -22.75
CA GLN A 207 -19.46 4.27 -21.71
C GLN A 207 -19.55 3.49 -20.40
N ASP A 208 -20.04 2.23 -20.45
CA ASP A 208 -20.16 1.39 -19.25
C ASP A 208 -18.78 1.11 -18.63
N LEU A 209 -17.75 0.89 -19.46
CA LEU A 209 -16.37 0.72 -19.00
C LEU A 209 -15.87 1.94 -18.24
N LEU A 210 -16.05 3.14 -18.81
CA LEU A 210 -15.61 4.40 -18.18
C LEU A 210 -16.42 4.69 -16.91
N GLN A 211 -17.72 4.45 -16.94
CA GLN A 211 -18.61 4.64 -15.80
C GLN A 211 -18.27 3.69 -14.65
N GLY A 212 -17.99 2.42 -14.92
CA GLY A 212 -17.56 1.47 -13.90
C GLY A 212 -16.26 1.89 -13.21
N VAL A 213 -15.28 2.45 -13.95
CA VAL A 213 -14.05 2.99 -13.36
C VAL A 213 -14.37 4.24 -12.54
N GLU A 214 -15.21 5.15 -13.03
CA GLU A 214 -15.59 6.38 -12.34
C GLU A 214 -16.29 6.07 -11.02
N GLU A 215 -17.25 5.13 -10.99
CA GLU A 215 -17.95 4.70 -9.78
C GLU A 215 -17.00 4.17 -8.70
N MET A 216 -15.99 3.36 -9.10
CA MET A 216 -14.98 2.84 -8.16
C MET A 216 -14.13 3.94 -7.51
N VAL A 217 -13.82 5.02 -8.21
CA VAL A 217 -12.93 6.07 -7.71
C VAL A 217 -13.66 7.29 -7.16
N ARG A 218 -14.97 7.41 -7.39
CA ARG A 218 -15.80 8.54 -6.95
C ARG A 218 -15.64 8.84 -5.45
N PRO A 219 -15.65 7.85 -4.51
CA PRO A 219 -15.46 8.15 -3.10
C PRO A 219 -14.14 8.83 -2.77
N MET A 220 -13.07 8.49 -3.50
CA MET A 220 -11.74 9.12 -3.32
C MET A 220 -11.74 10.58 -3.81
N ALA A 221 -12.41 10.85 -4.93
CA ALA A 221 -12.51 12.19 -5.49
C ALA A 221 -13.38 13.10 -4.59
N GLU A 222 -14.52 12.58 -4.10
CA GLU A 222 -15.40 13.29 -3.17
C GLU A 222 -14.68 13.68 -1.87
N GLU A 223 -13.88 12.76 -1.31
CA GLU A 223 -13.09 13.02 -0.10
C GLU A 223 -12.11 14.18 -0.31
N LYS A 224 -11.45 14.20 -1.46
CA LYS A 224 -10.52 15.28 -1.84
C LYS A 224 -11.20 16.52 -2.41
N ARG A 225 -12.50 16.48 -2.64
CA ARG A 225 -13.27 17.56 -3.31
C ARG A 225 -12.74 17.87 -4.70
N ILE A 226 -12.45 16.82 -5.47
CA ILE A 226 -12.01 16.87 -6.85
C ILE A 226 -13.19 16.53 -7.74
N ASP A 227 -13.40 17.32 -8.79
CA ASP A 227 -14.44 17.07 -9.77
C ASP A 227 -14.03 15.91 -10.67
N LEU A 228 -14.90 14.89 -10.80
CA LEU A 228 -14.75 13.82 -11.78
C LEU A 228 -15.57 14.15 -13.02
N ILE A 229 -14.91 14.17 -14.17
CA ILE A 229 -15.53 14.43 -15.48
C ILE A 229 -15.45 13.17 -16.31
N LEU A 230 -16.60 12.73 -16.81
CA LEU A 230 -16.69 11.61 -17.74
C LEU A 230 -16.91 12.12 -19.16
N SER A 231 -16.04 11.73 -20.09
CA SER A 231 -16.08 12.13 -21.50
C SER A 231 -16.16 10.88 -22.40
N PRO A 232 -17.36 10.25 -22.49
CA PRO A 232 -17.55 9.08 -23.34
C PRO A 232 -17.54 9.46 -24.82
N PRO A 233 -17.19 8.53 -25.73
CA PRO A 233 -17.22 8.78 -27.16
C PRO A 233 -18.66 8.80 -27.69
N HIS A 234 -18.90 9.50 -28.81
CA HIS A 234 -20.21 9.46 -29.47
C HIS A 234 -20.61 8.04 -29.94
N TYR A 235 -19.64 7.21 -30.29
CA TYR A 235 -19.86 5.82 -30.69
C TYR A 235 -19.36 4.92 -29.56
N ASP A 236 -20.31 4.31 -28.88
CA ASP A 236 -20.12 3.64 -27.61
C ASP A 236 -19.64 2.19 -27.73
N ARG A 237 -19.82 1.52 -28.86
CA ARG A 237 -19.49 0.11 -29.01
C ARG A 237 -18.07 -0.12 -29.49
N ALA A 238 -17.35 -1.01 -28.79
CA ALA A 238 -16.01 -1.45 -29.13
C ALA A 238 -15.88 -2.97 -29.01
N TYR A 239 -14.86 -3.55 -29.64
CA TYR A 239 -14.49 -4.94 -29.49
C TYR A 239 -13.04 -5.01 -29.02
N GLY A 240 -12.75 -5.75 -27.95
CA GLY A 240 -11.41 -5.81 -27.36
C GLY A 240 -11.42 -6.42 -25.95
N HIS A 241 -10.54 -5.97 -25.09
CA HIS A 241 -10.26 -6.56 -23.77
C HIS A 241 -10.72 -5.63 -22.62
N PRO A 242 -12.01 -5.54 -22.28
CA PRO A 242 -12.53 -4.56 -21.32
C PRO A 242 -11.93 -4.72 -19.91
N ILE A 243 -11.63 -5.96 -19.48
CA ILE A 243 -11.01 -6.23 -18.17
C ILE A 243 -9.61 -5.58 -18.10
N ALA A 244 -8.80 -5.76 -19.13
CA ALA A 244 -7.46 -5.18 -19.23
C ALA A 244 -7.52 -3.64 -19.27
N LEU A 245 -8.44 -3.09 -20.07
CA LEU A 245 -8.65 -1.64 -20.19
C LEU A 245 -9.15 -1.02 -18.89
N SER A 246 -10.09 -1.66 -18.19
CA SER A 246 -10.56 -1.23 -16.88
C SER A 246 -9.41 -1.14 -15.88
N ARG A 247 -8.54 -2.13 -15.85
CA ARG A 247 -7.36 -2.15 -14.98
C ARG A 247 -6.39 -1.02 -15.28
N VAL A 248 -6.11 -0.76 -16.55
CA VAL A 248 -5.27 0.37 -16.98
C VAL A 248 -5.89 1.70 -16.55
N LEU A 249 -7.16 1.92 -16.88
CA LEU A 249 -7.88 3.15 -16.57
C LEU A 249 -7.97 3.40 -15.06
N LEU A 250 -8.25 2.36 -14.26
CA LEU A 250 -8.28 2.45 -12.80
C LEU A 250 -6.91 2.89 -12.23
N ASN A 251 -5.81 2.31 -12.72
CA ASN A 251 -4.46 2.69 -12.30
C ASN A 251 -4.13 4.15 -12.66
N LEU A 252 -4.54 4.61 -13.83
CA LEU A 252 -4.30 5.99 -14.27
C LEU A 252 -5.18 6.97 -13.47
N THR A 253 -6.46 6.64 -13.25
CA THR A 253 -7.41 7.52 -12.58
C THR A 253 -7.11 7.65 -11.09
N THR A 254 -6.74 6.55 -10.41
CA THR A 254 -6.31 6.61 -9.00
C THR A 254 -5.04 7.43 -8.83
N ASN A 255 -4.09 7.35 -9.77
CA ASN A 255 -2.91 8.21 -9.78
C ASN A 255 -3.28 9.69 -10.01
N ALA A 256 -4.16 9.99 -10.95
CA ALA A 256 -4.64 11.34 -11.22
C ALA A 256 -5.27 11.97 -9.97
N ILE A 257 -6.20 11.27 -9.30
CA ILE A 257 -6.81 11.74 -8.03
C ILE A 257 -5.77 11.92 -6.94
N LYS A 258 -4.80 11.00 -6.84
CA LYS A 258 -3.74 11.07 -5.84
C LYS A 258 -2.91 12.34 -5.97
N PHE A 259 -2.53 12.72 -7.18
CA PHE A 259 -1.61 13.83 -7.46
C PHE A 259 -2.31 15.16 -7.79
N THR A 260 -3.63 15.18 -7.74
CA THR A 260 -4.45 16.40 -7.84
C THR A 260 -4.88 16.81 -6.43
N ASP A 261 -4.59 18.03 -6.05
CA ASP A 261 -5.01 18.59 -4.76
C ASP A 261 -6.32 19.38 -4.89
N LYS A 262 -6.51 20.06 -6.03
CA LYS A 262 -7.72 20.83 -6.38
C LYS A 262 -7.92 20.82 -7.88
N GLY A 263 -9.17 20.94 -8.32
CA GLY A 263 -9.56 20.98 -9.71
C GLY A 263 -10.29 19.71 -10.14
N PHE A 264 -9.90 19.13 -11.26
CA PHE A 264 -10.64 18.01 -11.82
C PHE A 264 -9.74 16.87 -12.31
N VAL A 265 -10.35 15.69 -12.42
CA VAL A 265 -9.84 14.53 -13.15
C VAL A 265 -10.86 14.16 -14.21
N GLU A 266 -10.43 14.12 -15.46
CA GLU A 266 -11.25 13.75 -16.61
C GLU A 266 -10.84 12.36 -17.11
N LEU A 267 -11.82 11.46 -17.19
CA LEU A 267 -11.70 10.12 -17.75
C LEU A 267 -12.50 10.07 -19.04
N GLY A 268 -11.88 9.68 -20.14
CA GLY A 268 -12.59 9.72 -21.39
C GLY A 268 -12.03 8.81 -22.48
N ALA A 269 -12.80 8.73 -23.57
CA ALA A 269 -12.40 8.07 -24.79
C ALA A 269 -12.86 8.84 -26.01
N LYS A 270 -12.07 8.81 -27.06
CA LYS A 270 -12.45 9.38 -28.36
C LYS A 270 -12.02 8.46 -29.50
N ARG A 271 -12.83 8.42 -30.54
CA ARG A 271 -12.50 7.63 -31.72
C ARG A 271 -11.44 8.35 -32.54
N ASN A 272 -10.38 7.65 -32.89
CA ASN A 272 -9.31 8.13 -33.72
C ASN A 272 -9.31 7.35 -35.06
N GLY A 273 -10.02 7.90 -36.04
CA GLY A 273 -10.25 7.20 -37.31
C GLY A 273 -11.25 6.06 -37.21
N ARG A 274 -11.19 5.11 -38.18
CA ARG A 274 -12.17 4.03 -38.29
C ARG A 274 -11.90 2.83 -37.39
N ARG A 275 -10.64 2.59 -36.98
CA ARG A 275 -10.18 1.38 -36.31
C ARG A 275 -9.51 1.58 -34.95
N ARG A 276 -9.38 2.83 -34.49
CA ARG A 276 -8.70 3.12 -33.24
C ARG A 276 -9.59 3.89 -32.27
N MET A 277 -9.49 3.48 -31.01
CA MET A 277 -10.04 4.23 -29.88
C MET A 277 -8.87 4.74 -29.03
N GLU A 278 -8.86 6.02 -28.74
CA GLU A 278 -7.98 6.62 -27.77
C GLU A 278 -8.71 6.73 -26.45
N TYR A 279 -8.11 6.16 -25.39
CA TYR A 279 -8.53 6.35 -24.02
C TYR A 279 -7.57 7.31 -23.34
N PHE A 280 -8.09 8.14 -22.45
CA PHE A 280 -7.26 9.10 -21.74
C PHE A 280 -7.77 9.37 -20.33
N VAL A 281 -6.81 9.71 -19.46
CA VAL A 281 -7.05 10.28 -18.14
C VAL A 281 -6.26 11.57 -18.05
N ARG A 282 -6.94 12.67 -17.77
CA ARG A 282 -6.36 14.02 -17.66
C ARG A 282 -6.62 14.54 -16.25
N ASP A 283 -5.62 15.15 -15.64
CA ASP A 283 -5.73 15.80 -14.34
C ASP A 283 -5.21 17.24 -14.40
N THR A 284 -5.62 18.03 -13.42
CA THR A 284 -5.13 19.39 -13.17
C THR A 284 -4.17 19.44 -11.99
N GLY A 285 -3.48 18.35 -11.73
CA GLY A 285 -2.51 18.24 -10.65
C GLY A 285 -1.21 18.99 -10.93
N ARG A 286 -0.21 18.76 -10.11
CA ARG A 286 1.09 19.44 -10.17
C ARG A 286 1.90 19.22 -11.43
N GLY A 287 1.48 18.33 -12.31
CA GLY A 287 2.24 17.93 -13.50
C GLY A 287 3.52 17.15 -13.17
N ILE A 288 4.25 16.79 -14.21
CA ILE A 288 5.47 15.99 -14.12
C ILE A 288 6.61 16.69 -14.84
N PRO A 289 7.68 17.05 -14.12
CA PRO A 289 8.86 17.67 -14.71
C PRO A 289 9.49 16.79 -15.81
N PRO A 290 9.99 17.38 -16.91
CA PRO A 290 10.53 16.63 -18.05
C PRO A 290 11.62 15.63 -17.68
N GLU A 291 12.50 15.97 -16.72
CA GLU A 291 13.61 15.14 -16.26
C GLU A 291 13.12 13.86 -15.56
N LEU A 292 11.89 13.86 -15.07
CA LEU A 292 11.29 12.74 -14.36
C LEU A 292 10.43 11.85 -15.24
N GLN A 293 10.04 12.32 -16.43
CA GLN A 293 9.13 11.59 -17.32
C GLN A 293 9.75 10.29 -17.82
N GLY A 294 11.05 10.26 -18.13
CA GLY A 294 11.76 9.06 -18.57
C GLY A 294 11.87 7.94 -17.52
N GLU A 295 11.70 8.27 -16.23
CA GLU A 295 11.81 7.32 -15.12
C GLU A 295 10.45 6.82 -14.59
N LEU A 296 9.33 7.37 -15.07
CA LEU A 296 7.99 7.07 -14.56
C LEU A 296 7.58 5.60 -14.69
N PHE A 297 8.10 4.94 -15.71
CA PHE A 297 7.74 3.57 -16.04
C PHE A 297 8.70 2.54 -15.45
N ARG A 298 9.72 2.98 -14.69
CA ARG A 298 10.62 2.07 -13.99
C ARG A 298 9.97 1.63 -12.69
N PRO A 299 9.84 0.31 -12.42
CA PRO A 299 9.27 -0.17 -11.17
C PRO A 299 10.15 0.23 -9.97
N MET A 300 9.50 0.58 -8.87
CA MET A 300 10.09 0.70 -7.53
C MET A 300 11.15 1.78 -7.25
N LYS A 301 11.25 2.89 -7.98
CA LYS A 301 11.98 4.03 -7.43
C LYS A 301 11.13 4.72 -6.37
N LYS A 302 11.41 4.46 -5.08
CA LYS A 302 10.87 5.23 -3.95
C LYS A 302 11.27 6.70 -4.14
N ARG A 303 10.35 7.54 -4.53
CA ARG A 303 10.47 8.98 -4.29
C ARG A 303 10.19 9.20 -2.81
N GLN A 304 11.15 9.79 -2.10
CA GLN A 304 10.94 10.31 -0.77
C GLN A 304 9.84 11.39 -0.85
N ASN A 305 8.60 11.02 -0.57
CA ASN A 305 7.55 11.99 -0.34
C ASN A 305 7.68 12.47 1.09
N ARG A 306 8.04 13.74 1.23
CA ARG A 306 7.85 14.51 2.45
C ARG A 306 6.34 14.61 2.68
N GLU A 307 5.96 14.37 3.97
CA GLU A 307 4.65 14.63 4.56
C GLU A 307 3.50 13.64 4.28
N GLY A 308 3.29 12.78 5.26
CA GLY A 308 1.99 12.46 5.89
C GLY A 308 0.79 11.99 5.05
N GLN A 309 0.94 11.64 3.77
CA GLN A 309 -0.19 11.18 2.98
C GLN A 309 -0.39 9.67 3.11
N PHE A 310 -1.56 9.26 3.60
CA PHE A 310 -2.02 7.87 3.76
C PHE A 310 -2.08 7.06 2.45
N PHE A 311 -1.83 7.68 1.30
CA PHE A 311 -1.90 7.09 -0.05
C PHE A 311 -0.52 6.92 -0.69
N SER A 312 0.39 6.19 -0.05
CA SER A 312 1.61 5.76 -0.73
C SER A 312 1.31 4.52 -1.59
N GLY A 313 1.00 4.72 -2.87
CA GLY A 313 0.87 3.61 -3.82
C GLY A 313 2.20 2.87 -3.98
N SER A 314 2.14 1.60 -4.39
CA SER A 314 3.28 0.70 -4.62
C SER A 314 4.35 1.25 -5.60
N GLY A 315 4.02 2.28 -6.38
CA GLY A 315 4.84 2.76 -7.50
C GLY A 315 4.85 1.79 -8.69
N LEU A 316 4.01 0.76 -8.65
CA LEU A 316 3.90 -0.28 -9.67
C LEU A 316 2.82 0.01 -10.71
N GLY A 317 1.78 0.78 -10.36
CA GLY A 317 0.58 0.95 -11.19
C GLY A 317 0.87 1.42 -12.60
N LEU A 318 1.77 2.41 -12.82
CA LEU A 318 2.13 2.87 -14.17
C LEU A 318 2.93 1.82 -14.96
N SER A 319 3.81 1.09 -14.31
CA SER A 319 4.58 0.00 -14.97
C SER A 319 3.67 -1.16 -15.35
N ILE A 320 2.69 -1.50 -14.51
CA ILE A 320 1.66 -2.51 -14.80
C ILE A 320 0.76 -2.04 -15.93
N ALA A 321 0.25 -0.81 -15.87
CA ALA A 321 -0.58 -0.25 -16.95
C ALA A 321 0.13 -0.31 -18.30
N ARG A 322 1.41 0.07 -18.34
CA ARG A 322 2.22 -0.01 -19.57
C ARG A 322 2.44 -1.43 -20.04
N ARG A 323 2.68 -2.38 -19.11
CA ARG A 323 2.86 -3.81 -19.44
C ARG A 323 1.58 -4.41 -20.02
N ILE A 324 0.42 -4.11 -19.42
CA ILE A 324 -0.88 -4.53 -19.96
C ILE A 324 -1.08 -3.97 -21.38
N LEU A 325 -0.83 -2.68 -21.59
CA LEU A 325 -0.99 -2.07 -22.91
C LEU A 325 -0.07 -2.70 -23.97
N ARG A 326 1.16 -3.05 -23.61
CA ARG A 326 2.09 -3.71 -24.52
C ARG A 326 1.61 -5.09 -24.92
N SER A 327 1.02 -5.87 -24.02
CA SER A 327 0.41 -7.16 -24.38
C SER A 327 -0.78 -6.99 -25.34
N LEU A 328 -1.44 -5.83 -25.32
CA LEU A 328 -2.53 -5.49 -26.27
C LEU A 328 -2.01 -4.80 -27.56
N GLY A 329 -0.70 -4.77 -27.79
CA GLY A 329 -0.11 -4.12 -28.96
C GLY A 329 -0.12 -2.59 -28.93
N SER A 330 -0.26 -1.98 -27.74
CA SER A 330 -0.30 -0.54 -27.50
C SER A 330 0.84 -0.09 -26.56
N ASP A 331 0.97 1.21 -26.32
CA ASP A 331 1.86 1.75 -25.28
C ASP A 331 1.19 2.95 -24.59
N LEU A 332 1.65 3.23 -23.37
CA LEU A 332 1.18 4.36 -22.58
C LEU A 332 1.94 5.63 -22.97
N LEU A 333 1.20 6.65 -23.36
CA LEU A 333 1.70 7.96 -23.78
C LEU A 333 1.40 9.02 -22.71
N LEU A 334 2.21 10.07 -22.70
CA LEU A 334 2.17 11.11 -21.65
C LEU A 334 2.31 12.48 -22.27
N GLU A 335 1.45 13.38 -21.86
CA GLU A 335 1.56 14.83 -22.03
C GLU A 335 1.48 15.47 -20.63
N SER A 336 2.54 16.15 -20.21
CA SER A 336 2.57 16.79 -18.89
C SER A 336 3.58 17.92 -18.85
N ALA A 337 3.24 18.96 -18.11
CA ALA A 337 4.15 20.03 -17.75
C ALA A 337 3.89 20.47 -16.31
N PRO A 338 4.89 21.01 -15.59
CA PRO A 338 4.69 21.55 -14.25
C PRO A 338 3.53 22.54 -14.21
N GLU A 339 2.65 22.40 -13.20
CA GLU A 339 1.47 23.24 -12.96
C GLU A 339 0.36 23.19 -14.03
N TRP A 340 0.54 22.42 -15.09
CA TRP A 340 -0.46 22.24 -16.16
C TRP A 340 -1.25 20.94 -16.00
N GLY A 341 -0.84 20.09 -15.06
CA GLY A 341 -1.41 18.77 -14.87
C GLY A 341 -0.78 17.72 -15.79
N THR A 342 -1.45 16.59 -15.87
CA THR A 342 -0.97 15.44 -16.63
C THR A 342 -2.10 14.84 -17.46
N ARG A 343 -1.77 14.39 -18.65
CA ARG A 343 -2.64 13.58 -19.50
C ARG A 343 -1.91 12.31 -19.88
N PHE A 344 -2.38 11.18 -19.37
CA PHE A 344 -2.01 9.86 -19.85
C PHE A 344 -3.03 9.40 -20.89
N TYR A 345 -2.55 8.82 -21.98
CA TYR A 345 -3.41 8.29 -23.02
C TYR A 345 -2.78 7.12 -23.75
N PHE A 346 -3.62 6.31 -24.38
CA PHE A 346 -3.20 5.17 -25.18
C PHE A 346 -4.23 4.89 -26.27
N MET A 347 -3.80 4.19 -27.32
CA MET A 347 -4.66 3.85 -28.45
C MET A 347 -4.76 2.33 -28.58
N VAL A 348 -5.96 1.81 -28.68
CA VAL A 348 -6.21 0.41 -28.97
C VAL A 348 -6.93 0.25 -30.31
N ASP A 349 -6.61 -0.81 -31.02
CA ASP A 349 -7.34 -1.17 -32.23
C ASP A 349 -8.72 -1.70 -31.83
N VAL A 350 -9.75 -1.12 -32.43
CA VAL A 350 -11.14 -1.54 -32.28
C VAL A 350 -11.67 -1.88 -33.66
N PRO A 351 -11.67 -3.17 -34.03
CA PRO A 351 -12.20 -3.59 -35.31
C PRO A 351 -13.67 -3.13 -35.41
N PRO A 352 -14.16 -2.79 -36.61
CA PRO A 352 -15.56 -2.46 -36.79
C PRO A 352 -16.39 -3.68 -36.39
N LEU A 353 -17.40 -3.44 -35.56
CA LEU A 353 -18.47 -4.41 -35.37
C LEU A 353 -19.21 -4.50 -36.70
N GLY A 354 -19.10 -5.65 -37.39
CA GLY A 354 -19.70 -5.93 -38.70
C GLY A 354 -21.18 -5.75 -38.68
#